data_f946436655d9c2369b1b46d2eb93b584
#
_entry.id   f946436655d9c2369b1b46d2eb93b584
#
_cell.length_a   1.000
_cell.length_b   1.000
_cell.length_c   1.000
_cell.angle_alpha   90.00
_cell.angle_beta   90.00
_cell.angle_gamma   90.00
#
_symmetry.space_group_name_H-M   'P 1'
#
loop_
_entity.id
_entity.type
_entity.pdbx_description
1 polymer ?
#
loop_
_entity_poly.entity_id
_entity_poly.type
_entity_poly.pdbx_seq_one_letter_code
_entity_poly.pdbx_strand_id
1 'polypeptide(L)'
;MAVPKVDGQFIAEAIKYIDENGVPWHNMSTKYELVWENGNTYPPKYVIAVANHLQNGAEIDVSGYNAVEAKNYLTAKGYEIQIKQTKYEITITSESVTSTDDSFTMDNISAGDVFKPLDASFVSADGTVIKRKYGKGERRNTNQTLPRIAFQIYEKQIAALPVEEKEQFPICQYAPDKEMIRGIYYSKDEAKAHNINPFNTMSYDYDDGRQFVIYSWNIFTTLRFVQECLTRFGNPGDSFKLVYREKDEKENEEEEAAVVEEVKPAEFNSYLNPYSTMPVSYTHLRAHETGRNL
;
A
#
# COMPACT_ATOMS: atom_id res chain seq x y z
N MET A 1 -22.33 -24.32 5.71
CA MET A 1 -22.11 -25.52 6.58
C MET A 1 -21.23 -25.07 7.73
N ALA A 2 -21.28 -25.71 8.88
CA ALA A 2 -20.41 -25.32 10.00
C ALA A 2 -19.04 -25.99 9.86
N VAL A 3 -18.00 -25.35 10.44
CA VAL A 3 -16.65 -25.92 10.48
C VAL A 3 -16.69 -27.30 11.16
N PRO A 4 -16.09 -28.35 10.60
CA PRO A 4 -16.07 -29.69 11.19
C PRO A 4 -15.42 -29.66 12.59
N LYS A 5 -16.01 -30.41 13.52
CA LYS A 5 -15.39 -30.55 14.85
C LYS A 5 -14.32 -31.63 14.78
N VAL A 6 -13.07 -31.22 15.00
CA VAL A 6 -11.91 -32.14 15.00
C VAL A 6 -11.12 -31.98 16.29
N ASP A 7 -10.56 -33.07 16.79
CA ASP A 7 -9.73 -33.07 18.00
C ASP A 7 -8.30 -32.62 17.70
N GLY A 8 -7.61 -32.06 18.71
CA GLY A 8 -6.27 -31.49 18.53
C GLY A 8 -5.23 -32.50 18.02
N GLN A 9 -5.35 -33.78 18.42
CA GLN A 9 -4.47 -34.85 17.91
C GLN A 9 -4.54 -35.00 16.40
N PHE A 10 -5.76 -34.90 15.81
CA PHE A 10 -5.94 -35.02 14.36
C PHE A 10 -5.47 -33.77 13.60
N ILE A 11 -5.42 -32.61 14.26
CA ILE A 11 -4.77 -31.43 13.71
C ILE A 11 -3.27 -31.66 13.59
N ALA A 12 -2.63 -32.24 14.63
CA ALA A 12 -1.21 -32.59 14.57
C ALA A 12 -0.91 -33.67 13.51
N GLU A 13 -1.79 -34.66 13.37
CA GLU A 13 -1.67 -35.67 12.32
C GLU A 13 -1.88 -35.07 10.92
N ALA A 14 -2.79 -34.10 10.78
CA ALA A 14 -3.00 -33.38 9.52
C ALA A 14 -1.76 -32.59 9.11
N ILE A 15 -1.05 -31.95 10.05
CA ILE A 15 0.20 -31.26 9.77
C ILE A 15 1.24 -32.25 9.20
N LYS A 16 1.40 -33.42 9.82
CA LYS A 16 2.31 -34.46 9.31
C LYS A 16 1.93 -34.94 7.93
N TYR A 17 0.62 -35.17 7.73
CA TYR A 17 0.09 -35.56 6.41
C TYR A 17 0.43 -34.52 5.36
N ILE A 18 0.27 -33.22 5.68
CA ILE A 18 0.54 -32.12 4.77
C ILE A 18 2.06 -32.01 4.50
N ASP A 19 2.91 -32.22 5.50
CA ASP A 19 4.37 -32.21 5.32
C ASP A 19 4.83 -33.30 4.36
N GLU A 20 4.16 -34.47 4.38
CA GLU A 20 4.48 -35.61 3.51
C GLU A 20 3.90 -35.49 2.09
N ASN A 21 2.69 -34.95 1.97
CA ASN A 21 1.92 -34.94 0.71
C ASN A 21 1.84 -33.58 0.04
N GLY A 22 2.21 -32.51 0.73
CA GLY A 22 2.09 -31.11 0.26
C GLY A 22 0.66 -30.58 0.31
N VAL A 23 0.49 -29.34 -0.08
CA VAL A 23 -0.80 -28.66 -0.23
C VAL A 23 -1.13 -28.56 -1.71
N PRO A 24 -2.26 -29.08 -2.18
CA PRO A 24 -2.72 -28.84 -3.54
C PRO A 24 -2.85 -27.34 -3.82
N TRP A 25 -2.45 -26.88 -5.01
CA TRP A 25 -2.39 -25.47 -5.35
C TRP A 25 -3.71 -24.71 -5.09
N HIS A 26 -4.85 -25.33 -5.36
CA HIS A 26 -6.18 -24.74 -5.15
C HIS A 26 -6.61 -24.69 -3.67
N ASN A 27 -5.87 -25.35 -2.78
CA ASN A 27 -6.09 -25.33 -1.33
C ASN A 27 -5.07 -24.47 -0.58
N MET A 28 -4.20 -23.77 -1.30
CA MET A 28 -3.27 -22.82 -0.73
C MET A 28 -4.02 -21.70 -0.02
N SER A 29 -3.46 -21.23 1.09
CA SER A 29 -4.04 -20.14 1.86
C SER A 29 -3.84 -18.82 1.12
N THR A 30 -4.87 -17.99 1.09
CA THR A 30 -4.81 -16.64 0.52
C THR A 30 -4.62 -15.57 1.59
N LYS A 31 -5.18 -15.76 2.78
CA LYS A 31 -5.21 -14.70 3.82
C LYS A 31 -4.68 -15.14 5.17
N TYR A 32 -4.96 -16.35 5.63
CA TYR A 32 -4.60 -16.82 6.98
C TYR A 32 -3.74 -18.07 6.92
N GLU A 33 -2.78 -18.16 7.82
CA GLU A 33 -1.91 -19.32 7.99
C GLU A 33 -1.86 -19.75 9.44
N LEU A 34 -2.00 -21.06 9.67
CA LEU A 34 -1.73 -21.69 10.96
C LEU A 34 -0.21 -21.74 11.16
N VAL A 35 0.28 -21.17 12.24
CA VAL A 35 1.70 -21.29 12.65
C VAL A 35 1.84 -22.53 13.51
N TRP A 36 2.73 -23.45 13.11
CA TRP A 36 3.00 -24.66 13.87
C TRP A 36 4.26 -24.52 14.75
N GLU A 37 4.41 -25.40 15.71
CA GLU A 37 5.51 -25.37 16.69
C GLU A 37 6.94 -25.32 16.08
N ASN A 38 7.11 -25.85 14.87
CA ASN A 38 8.37 -25.81 14.12
C ASN A 38 8.59 -24.50 13.33
N GLY A 39 7.66 -23.54 13.43
CA GLY A 39 7.70 -22.28 12.69
C GLY A 39 7.17 -22.36 11.25
N ASN A 40 6.80 -23.55 10.77
CA ASN A 40 6.15 -23.70 9.46
C ASN A 40 4.72 -23.20 9.51
N THR A 41 4.20 -22.85 8.33
CA THR A 41 2.84 -22.33 8.19
C THR A 41 2.00 -23.19 7.24
N TYR A 42 0.71 -23.30 7.56
CA TYR A 42 -0.22 -24.20 6.87
C TYR A 42 -1.57 -23.53 6.61
N PRO A 43 -2.24 -23.85 5.49
CA PRO A 43 -3.57 -23.31 5.19
C PRO A 43 -4.62 -23.80 6.20
N PRO A 44 -5.26 -22.92 7.00
CA PRO A 44 -6.19 -23.32 8.05
C PRO A 44 -7.36 -24.18 7.57
N LYS A 45 -7.94 -23.84 6.41
CA LYS A 45 -9.04 -24.61 5.83
C LYS A 45 -8.60 -26.02 5.46
N TYR A 46 -7.44 -26.16 4.85
CA TYR A 46 -6.92 -27.44 4.42
C TYR A 46 -6.53 -28.31 5.60
N VAL A 47 -5.91 -27.75 6.63
CA VAL A 47 -5.60 -28.46 7.88
C VAL A 47 -6.86 -29.05 8.51
N ILE A 48 -7.93 -28.25 8.62
CA ILE A 48 -9.22 -28.73 9.18
C ILE A 48 -9.83 -29.83 8.30
N ALA A 49 -9.79 -29.70 6.99
CA ALA A 49 -10.31 -30.69 6.07
C ALA A 49 -9.57 -32.03 6.17
N VAL A 50 -8.24 -31.99 6.21
CA VAL A 50 -7.39 -33.17 6.40
C VAL A 50 -7.63 -33.80 7.78
N ALA A 51 -7.68 -32.99 8.84
CA ALA A 51 -7.98 -33.48 10.18
C ALA A 51 -9.36 -34.16 10.27
N ASN A 52 -10.36 -33.57 9.59
CA ASN A 52 -11.68 -34.20 9.50
C ASN A 52 -11.67 -35.52 8.70
N HIS A 53 -10.85 -35.58 7.66
CA HIS A 53 -10.64 -36.82 6.91
C HIS A 53 -10.02 -37.90 7.81
N LEU A 54 -8.98 -37.58 8.53
CA LEU A 54 -8.28 -38.52 9.41
C LEU A 54 -9.14 -38.97 10.59
N GLN A 55 -9.94 -38.08 11.16
CA GLN A 55 -10.81 -38.39 12.31
C GLN A 55 -12.10 -39.12 11.92
N ASN A 56 -12.75 -38.67 10.87
CA ASN A 56 -14.15 -39.07 10.56
C ASN A 56 -14.28 -39.79 9.22
N GLY A 57 -13.19 -40.02 8.46
CA GLY A 57 -13.25 -40.64 7.14
C GLY A 57 -13.95 -39.80 6.06
N ALA A 58 -14.18 -38.51 6.33
CA ALA A 58 -14.82 -37.61 5.38
C ALA A 58 -13.89 -37.31 4.18
N GLU A 59 -14.48 -36.90 3.05
CA GLU A 59 -13.66 -36.38 1.95
C GLU A 59 -12.94 -35.08 2.36
N ILE A 60 -11.75 -34.85 1.79
CA ILE A 60 -11.00 -33.61 2.02
C ILE A 60 -11.67 -32.49 1.22
N ASP A 61 -12.62 -31.80 1.83
CA ASP A 61 -13.36 -30.69 1.24
C ASP A 61 -13.22 -29.43 2.06
N VAL A 62 -12.80 -28.36 1.39
CA VAL A 62 -12.62 -27.02 1.96
C VAL A 62 -13.76 -26.06 1.62
N SER A 63 -14.78 -26.49 0.86
CA SER A 63 -15.85 -25.62 0.37
C SER A 63 -16.90 -25.26 1.43
N GLY A 64 -17.03 -26.09 2.46
CA GLY A 64 -18.11 -26.00 3.45
C GLY A 64 -18.06 -24.84 4.42
N TYR A 65 -16.95 -24.10 4.49
CA TYR A 65 -16.71 -22.97 5.42
C TYR A 65 -15.68 -22.00 4.83
N ASN A 66 -15.73 -20.75 5.30
CA ASN A 66 -14.83 -19.71 4.81
C ASN A 66 -13.53 -19.60 5.63
N ALA A 67 -12.58 -18.76 5.15
CA ALA A 67 -11.26 -18.61 5.78
C ALA A 67 -11.34 -18.00 7.20
N VAL A 68 -12.32 -17.09 7.43
CA VAL A 68 -12.52 -16.46 8.74
C VAL A 68 -13.07 -17.47 9.75
N GLU A 69 -14.00 -18.33 9.33
CA GLU A 69 -14.55 -19.40 10.18
C GLU A 69 -13.44 -20.40 10.56
N ALA A 70 -12.58 -20.80 9.61
CA ALA A 70 -11.44 -21.67 9.87
C ALA A 70 -10.45 -21.04 10.85
N LYS A 71 -10.09 -19.77 10.65
CA LYS A 71 -9.26 -18.99 11.56
C LYS A 71 -9.84 -19.00 12.97
N ASN A 72 -11.12 -18.56 13.12
CA ASN A 72 -11.76 -18.44 14.43
C ASN A 72 -11.84 -19.81 15.15
N TYR A 73 -12.11 -20.85 14.40
CA TYR A 73 -12.15 -22.21 14.95
C TYR A 73 -10.82 -22.67 15.52
N LEU A 74 -9.71 -22.48 14.78
CA LEU A 74 -8.38 -22.87 15.24
C LEU A 74 -7.88 -21.96 16.37
N THR A 75 -8.14 -20.64 16.28
CA THR A 75 -7.80 -19.71 17.37
C THR A 75 -8.54 -20.08 18.66
N ALA A 76 -9.82 -20.46 18.60
CA ALA A 76 -10.57 -20.90 19.77
C ALA A 76 -10.04 -22.20 20.38
N LYS A 77 -9.28 -22.98 19.63
CA LYS A 77 -8.56 -24.19 20.11
C LYS A 77 -7.15 -23.89 20.63
N GLY A 78 -6.73 -22.63 20.62
CA GLY A 78 -5.41 -22.19 21.12
C GLY A 78 -4.28 -22.21 20.08
N TYR A 79 -4.59 -22.44 18.81
CA TYR A 79 -3.57 -22.39 17.76
C TYR A 79 -3.30 -20.94 17.33
N GLU A 80 -2.04 -20.66 17.05
CA GLU A 80 -1.61 -19.37 16.51
C GLU A 80 -1.95 -19.27 15.03
N ILE A 81 -2.66 -18.20 14.66
CA ILE A 81 -2.97 -17.88 13.27
C ILE A 81 -2.35 -16.55 12.92
N GLN A 82 -1.52 -16.56 11.90
CA GLN A 82 -0.99 -15.33 11.31
C GLN A 82 -1.72 -14.98 10.01
N ILE A 83 -1.67 -13.72 9.66
CA ILE A 83 -2.17 -13.24 8.37
C ILE A 83 -1.06 -13.45 7.34
N LYS A 84 -1.37 -14.18 6.28
CA LYS A 84 -0.50 -14.31 5.12
C LYS A 84 -0.48 -12.97 4.39
N GLN A 85 0.57 -12.22 4.59
CA GLN A 85 0.77 -10.96 3.90
C GLN A 85 1.46 -11.23 2.57
N THR A 86 0.68 -11.42 1.51
CA THR A 86 1.24 -11.42 0.15
C THR A 86 1.79 -10.02 -0.12
N LYS A 87 3.09 -9.96 -0.41
CA LYS A 87 3.77 -8.72 -0.78
C LYS A 87 3.87 -8.68 -2.29
N TYR A 88 3.51 -7.56 -2.85
CA TYR A 88 3.64 -7.26 -4.26
C TYR A 88 4.72 -6.20 -4.46
N GLU A 89 5.34 -6.21 -5.62
CA GLU A 89 6.29 -5.19 -6.04
C GLU A 89 5.81 -4.52 -7.32
N ILE A 90 5.74 -3.18 -7.30
CA ILE A 90 5.60 -2.38 -8.51
C ILE A 90 7.00 -1.91 -8.91
N THR A 91 7.34 -2.11 -10.18
CA THR A 91 8.52 -1.53 -10.82
C THR A 91 8.07 -0.49 -11.82
N ILE A 92 8.62 0.72 -11.69
CA ILE A 92 8.32 1.88 -12.52
C ILE A 92 9.59 2.24 -13.30
N THR A 93 9.49 2.24 -14.61
CA THR A 93 10.52 2.73 -15.53
C THR A 93 9.97 3.91 -16.33
N SER A 94 10.81 4.56 -17.15
CA SER A 94 10.34 5.59 -18.09
C SER A 94 9.31 5.05 -19.10
N GLU A 95 9.35 3.75 -19.39
CA GLU A 95 8.54 3.12 -20.44
C GLU A 95 7.33 2.35 -19.90
N SER A 96 7.41 1.83 -18.66
CA SER A 96 6.41 0.92 -18.14
C SER A 96 6.21 1.05 -16.61
N VAL A 97 5.01 0.64 -16.17
CA VAL A 97 4.69 0.36 -14.77
C VAL A 97 4.17 -1.06 -14.71
N THR A 98 4.89 -1.92 -14.02
CA THR A 98 4.58 -3.34 -13.90
C THR A 98 4.44 -3.74 -12.44
N SER A 99 3.64 -4.76 -12.15
CA SER A 99 3.48 -5.31 -10.81
C SER A 99 3.65 -6.83 -10.83
N THR A 100 4.06 -7.38 -9.70
CA THR A 100 3.99 -8.82 -9.42
C THR A 100 2.59 -9.27 -9.02
N ASP A 101 1.65 -8.35 -8.87
CA ASP A 101 0.22 -8.62 -8.74
C ASP A 101 -0.40 -8.69 -10.14
N ASP A 102 -0.80 -9.87 -10.57
CA ASP A 102 -1.39 -10.11 -11.89
C ASP A 102 -2.70 -9.33 -12.12
N SER A 103 -3.36 -8.91 -11.05
CA SER A 103 -4.59 -8.09 -11.11
C SER A 103 -4.31 -6.59 -11.26
N PHE A 104 -3.06 -6.17 -11.12
CA PHE A 104 -2.70 -4.75 -11.17
C PHE A 104 -2.83 -4.19 -12.57
N THR A 105 -3.50 -3.06 -12.67
CA THR A 105 -3.49 -2.20 -13.87
C THR A 105 -3.32 -0.75 -13.45
N MET A 106 -2.78 0.10 -14.35
CA MET A 106 -2.67 1.54 -14.09
C MET A 106 -4.03 2.22 -13.92
N ASP A 107 -5.11 1.55 -14.31
CA ASP A 107 -6.48 2.05 -14.19
C ASP A 107 -7.10 1.75 -12.81
N ASN A 108 -6.46 0.89 -12.00
CA ASN A 108 -6.92 0.55 -10.64
C ASN A 108 -6.52 1.60 -9.59
N ILE A 109 -6.61 2.87 -9.92
CA ILE A 109 -6.20 3.97 -9.01
C ILE A 109 -7.00 3.94 -7.71
N SER A 110 -8.29 3.67 -7.77
CA SER A 110 -9.15 3.54 -6.59
C SER A 110 -8.80 2.34 -5.71
N ALA A 111 -8.25 1.29 -6.30
CA ALA A 111 -7.81 0.10 -5.55
C ALA A 111 -6.62 0.40 -4.62
N GLY A 112 -5.89 1.48 -4.85
CA GLY A 112 -4.79 1.90 -3.98
C GLY A 112 -5.20 2.15 -2.53
N ASP A 113 -6.48 2.36 -2.27
CA ASP A 113 -7.01 2.58 -0.93
C ASP A 113 -7.05 1.30 -0.08
N VAL A 114 -7.13 0.14 -0.71
CA VAL A 114 -7.13 -1.16 -0.03
C VAL A 114 -5.72 -1.72 0.18
N PHE A 115 -4.70 -1.03 -0.31
CA PHE A 115 -3.31 -1.45 -0.19
C PHE A 115 -2.51 -0.58 0.77
N LYS A 116 -1.53 -1.21 1.42
CA LYS A 116 -0.57 -0.57 2.32
C LYS A 116 0.83 -0.64 1.74
N PRO A 117 1.48 0.50 1.47
CA PRO A 117 2.88 0.52 1.07
C PRO A 117 3.77 0.10 2.25
N LEU A 118 4.78 -0.71 1.95
CA LEU A 118 5.73 -1.24 2.92
C LEU A 118 7.11 -0.61 2.77
N ASP A 119 7.60 -0.50 1.53
CA ASP A 119 8.91 0.05 1.21
C ASP A 119 8.89 0.71 -0.17
N ALA A 120 9.74 1.71 -0.37
CA ALA A 120 9.95 2.32 -1.67
C ALA A 120 11.41 2.70 -1.83
N SER A 121 11.93 2.59 -3.05
CA SER A 121 13.30 2.91 -3.39
C SER A 121 13.43 3.37 -4.84
N PHE A 122 14.48 4.14 -5.12
CA PHE A 122 15.00 4.38 -6.45
C PHE A 122 16.16 3.41 -6.69
N VAL A 123 16.26 2.88 -7.89
CA VAL A 123 17.35 2.02 -8.34
C VAL A 123 17.92 2.65 -9.60
N SER A 124 19.15 3.13 -9.52
CA SER A 124 19.85 3.70 -10.67
C SER A 124 20.35 2.62 -11.63
N ALA A 125 20.69 3.01 -12.84
CA ALA A 125 21.17 2.11 -13.90
C ALA A 125 22.41 1.29 -13.51
N ASP A 126 23.23 1.79 -12.58
CA ASP A 126 24.40 1.09 -12.04
C ASP A 126 24.06 0.13 -10.87
N GLY A 127 22.77 0.01 -10.53
CA GLY A 127 22.29 -0.83 -9.43
C GLY A 127 22.33 -0.18 -8.04
N THR A 128 22.72 1.09 -7.94
CA THR A 128 22.69 1.81 -6.66
C THR A 128 21.25 2.00 -6.19
N VAL A 129 20.97 1.57 -4.96
CA VAL A 129 19.64 1.67 -4.34
C VAL A 129 19.59 2.88 -3.41
N ILE A 130 18.70 3.81 -3.69
CA ILE A 130 18.45 4.99 -2.86
C ILE A 130 17.09 4.84 -2.19
N LYS A 131 17.11 4.86 -0.84
CA LYS A 131 15.90 4.86 -0.02
C LYS A 131 15.68 6.23 0.60
N ARG A 132 14.42 6.55 0.88
CA ARG A 132 14.10 7.78 1.59
C ARG A 132 14.82 7.82 2.94
N LYS A 133 15.49 8.94 3.21
CA LYS A 133 16.02 9.24 4.53
C LYS A 133 14.99 10.07 5.31
N TYR A 134 14.78 9.68 6.55
CA TYR A 134 13.85 10.35 7.47
C TYR A 134 14.62 11.24 8.43
N GLY A 135 14.09 12.43 8.68
CA GLY A 135 14.61 13.33 9.71
C GLY A 135 14.41 12.77 11.12
N LYS A 136 15.17 13.32 12.10
CA LYS A 136 15.02 12.94 13.50
C LYS A 136 13.61 13.30 13.98
N GLY A 137 12.85 12.30 14.46
CA GLY A 137 11.46 12.50 14.93
C GLY A 137 10.40 12.52 13.83
N GLU A 138 10.77 12.41 12.57
CA GLU A 138 9.83 12.33 11.46
C GLU A 138 9.04 11.02 11.52
N ARG A 139 7.70 11.11 11.47
CA ARG A 139 6.85 9.91 11.36
C ARG A 139 7.02 9.26 10.00
N ARG A 140 7.21 7.96 9.98
CA ARG A 140 7.21 7.18 8.74
C ARG A 140 5.80 7.13 8.18
N ASN A 141 5.56 7.89 7.12
CA ASN A 141 4.36 7.75 6.31
C ASN A 141 4.74 7.12 4.98
N THR A 142 4.37 5.87 4.83
CA THR A 142 4.73 5.05 3.67
C THR A 142 3.97 5.46 2.42
N ASN A 143 2.74 5.99 2.54
CA ASN A 143 1.93 6.41 1.39
C ASN A 143 2.60 7.51 0.54
N GLN A 144 3.43 8.33 1.15
CA GLN A 144 4.12 9.42 0.43
C GLN A 144 5.61 9.16 0.22
N THR A 145 6.09 7.97 0.56
CA THR A 145 7.53 7.68 0.47
C THR A 145 8.00 7.70 -0.97
N LEU A 146 7.26 7.07 -1.88
CA LEU A 146 7.63 7.00 -3.31
C LEU A 146 7.70 8.37 -3.98
N PRO A 147 6.64 9.22 -3.95
CA PRO A 147 6.71 10.55 -4.57
C PRO A 147 7.75 11.45 -3.91
N ARG A 148 8.03 11.26 -2.63
CA ARG A 148 9.08 12.02 -1.95
C ARG A 148 10.47 11.63 -2.37
N ILE A 149 10.75 10.35 -2.60
CA ILE A 149 12.03 9.91 -3.17
C ILE A 149 12.19 10.50 -4.56
N ALA A 150 11.17 10.40 -5.41
CA ALA A 150 11.22 10.95 -6.77
C ALA A 150 11.48 12.46 -6.75
N PHE A 151 10.76 13.20 -5.89
CA PHE A 151 11.02 14.63 -5.73
C PHE A 151 12.42 14.91 -5.21
N GLN A 152 12.89 14.15 -4.23
CA GLN A 152 14.22 14.32 -3.65
C GLN A 152 15.35 14.14 -4.68
N ILE A 153 15.17 13.20 -5.61
CA ILE A 153 16.16 12.93 -6.68
C ILE A 153 16.11 14.00 -7.75
N TYR A 154 14.91 14.44 -8.15
CA TYR A 154 14.68 15.32 -9.29
C TYR A 154 14.27 16.76 -8.92
N GLU A 155 14.45 17.16 -7.67
CA GLU A 155 14.04 18.47 -7.15
C GLU A 155 14.53 19.63 -8.00
N LYS A 156 15.82 19.63 -8.34
CA LYS A 156 16.44 20.69 -9.13
C LYS A 156 15.87 20.77 -10.54
N GLN A 157 15.64 19.62 -11.15
CA GLN A 157 15.07 19.52 -12.49
C GLN A 157 13.62 19.99 -12.48
N ILE A 158 12.81 19.54 -11.51
CA ILE A 158 11.42 19.96 -11.35
C ILE A 158 11.34 21.46 -11.09
N ALA A 159 12.21 22.00 -10.21
CA ALA A 159 12.25 23.42 -9.89
C ALA A 159 12.62 24.28 -11.11
N ALA A 160 13.48 23.77 -11.99
CA ALA A 160 13.94 24.47 -13.19
C ALA A 160 12.94 24.44 -14.36
N LEU A 161 11.90 23.62 -14.31
CA LEU A 161 10.90 23.57 -15.37
C LEU A 161 10.22 24.95 -15.58
N PRO A 162 9.92 25.34 -16.82
CA PRO A 162 9.04 26.47 -17.11
C PRO A 162 7.68 26.32 -16.46
N VAL A 163 7.00 27.44 -16.25
CA VAL A 163 5.65 27.45 -15.61
C VAL A 163 4.69 26.57 -16.38
N GLU A 164 4.66 26.70 -17.70
CA GLU A 164 3.76 25.99 -18.61
C GLU A 164 3.99 24.47 -18.52
N GLU A 165 5.24 24.03 -18.39
CA GLU A 165 5.55 22.62 -18.26
C GLU A 165 5.18 22.06 -16.87
N LYS A 166 5.38 22.85 -15.81
CA LYS A 166 4.92 22.48 -14.46
C LYS A 166 3.40 22.32 -14.42
N GLU A 167 2.67 23.20 -15.09
CA GLU A 167 1.20 23.14 -15.16
C GLU A 167 0.69 21.91 -15.88
N GLN A 168 1.44 21.42 -16.84
CA GLN A 168 1.11 20.22 -17.62
C GLN A 168 1.73 18.94 -17.08
N PHE A 169 2.50 19.02 -15.98
CA PHE A 169 3.17 17.86 -15.43
C PHE A 169 2.13 16.87 -14.90
N PRO A 170 2.03 15.64 -15.47
CA PRO A 170 1.03 14.66 -15.07
C PRO A 170 1.39 14.10 -13.69
N ILE A 171 0.57 14.34 -12.68
CA ILE A 171 0.87 13.84 -11.34
C ILE A 171 -0.07 12.74 -10.92
N CYS A 172 -1.37 12.93 -11.08
CA CYS A 172 -2.30 11.90 -10.70
C CYS A 172 -3.58 11.96 -11.54
N GLN A 173 -4.27 10.84 -11.52
CA GLN A 173 -5.60 10.68 -12.01
C GLN A 173 -6.47 10.29 -10.80
N TYR A 174 -7.57 11.01 -10.59
CA TYR A 174 -8.44 10.78 -9.43
C TYR A 174 -9.21 9.45 -9.53
N ALA A 175 -9.62 9.10 -10.74
CA ALA A 175 -10.26 7.84 -11.07
C ALA A 175 -9.94 7.48 -12.53
N PRO A 176 -10.08 6.21 -12.94
CA PRO A 176 -9.73 5.75 -14.29
C PRO A 176 -10.45 6.50 -15.41
N ASP A 177 -11.69 6.93 -15.17
CA ASP A 177 -12.57 7.63 -16.09
C ASP A 177 -12.42 9.16 -16.05
N LYS A 178 -11.56 9.70 -15.19
CA LYS A 178 -11.34 11.13 -15.01
C LYS A 178 -10.08 11.59 -15.75
N GLU A 179 -10.12 12.86 -16.15
CA GLU A 179 -8.95 13.51 -16.70
C GLU A 179 -7.79 13.57 -15.69
N MET A 180 -6.58 13.65 -16.23
CA MET A 180 -5.40 13.88 -15.43
C MET A 180 -5.53 15.19 -14.67
N ILE A 181 -5.34 15.15 -13.34
CA ILE A 181 -5.34 16.34 -12.52
C ILE A 181 -3.99 17.03 -12.70
N ARG A 182 -4.02 18.35 -12.92
CA ARG A 182 -2.83 19.20 -12.81
C ARG A 182 -2.17 18.94 -11.47
N GLY A 183 -0.94 18.56 -11.50
CA GLY A 183 -0.32 17.99 -10.32
C GLY A 183 0.52 18.94 -9.51
N ILE A 184 0.98 20.08 -10.07
CA ILE A 184 1.83 21.05 -9.39
C ILE A 184 1.12 22.39 -9.32
N TYR A 185 0.98 22.90 -8.10
CA TYR A 185 0.45 24.21 -7.77
C TYR A 185 1.52 25.04 -7.06
N TYR A 186 1.44 26.36 -7.19
CA TYR A 186 2.44 27.27 -6.59
C TYR A 186 2.05 27.73 -5.18
N SER A 187 0.85 27.37 -4.72
CA SER A 187 0.41 27.63 -3.36
C SER A 187 -0.75 26.69 -2.98
N LYS A 188 -1.00 26.55 -1.69
CA LYS A 188 -2.18 25.85 -1.18
C LYS A 188 -3.47 26.54 -1.57
N ASP A 189 -3.47 27.87 -1.65
CA ASP A 189 -4.65 28.65 -2.04
C ASP A 189 -4.98 28.44 -3.52
N GLU A 190 -3.96 28.37 -4.38
CA GLU A 190 -4.15 28.02 -5.77
C GLU A 190 -4.69 26.60 -5.93
N ALA A 191 -4.12 25.63 -5.25
CA ALA A 191 -4.62 24.24 -5.27
C ALA A 191 -6.09 24.17 -4.82
N LYS A 192 -6.45 24.90 -3.76
CA LYS A 192 -7.80 25.02 -3.25
C LYS A 192 -8.76 25.69 -4.28
N ALA A 193 -8.30 26.70 -5.00
CA ALA A 193 -9.07 27.35 -6.06
C ALA A 193 -9.38 26.37 -7.22
N HIS A 194 -8.54 25.37 -7.42
CA HIS A 194 -8.76 24.26 -8.35
C HIS A 194 -9.52 23.08 -7.74
N ASN A 195 -10.20 23.25 -6.60
CA ASN A 195 -10.96 22.23 -5.87
C ASN A 195 -10.10 21.06 -5.37
N ILE A 196 -8.80 21.23 -5.22
CA ILE A 196 -7.93 20.24 -4.65
C ILE A 196 -8.04 20.28 -3.13
N ASN A 197 -8.37 19.13 -2.53
CA ASN A 197 -8.42 19.02 -1.08
C ASN A 197 -7.01 19.15 -0.49
N PRO A 198 -6.74 20.14 0.37
CA PRO A 198 -5.41 20.36 0.96
C PRO A 198 -4.86 19.15 1.72
N PHE A 199 -5.75 18.30 2.24
CA PHE A 199 -5.36 17.09 2.95
C PHE A 199 -4.71 16.03 2.04
N ASN A 200 -4.95 16.09 0.74
CA ASN A 200 -4.40 15.19 -0.24
C ASN A 200 -3.19 15.79 -0.98
N THR A 201 -2.50 16.75 -0.36
CA THR A 201 -1.36 17.42 -0.97
C THR A 201 -0.08 17.26 -0.16
N MET A 202 1.05 17.22 -0.85
CA MET A 202 2.36 17.47 -0.28
C MET A 202 2.79 18.89 -0.64
N SER A 203 3.22 19.68 0.32
CA SER A 203 3.75 21.00 0.05
C SER A 203 5.23 21.05 0.40
N TYR A 204 5.95 21.82 -0.40
CA TYR A 204 7.36 22.15 -0.25
C TYR A 204 7.49 23.66 -0.23
N ASP A 205 8.00 24.19 0.86
CA ASP A 205 8.23 25.63 1.04
C ASP A 205 9.72 25.90 0.90
N TYR A 206 10.09 26.84 0.05
CA TYR A 206 11.47 27.30 -0.14
C TYR A 206 11.76 28.48 0.74
N ASP A 207 13.02 28.66 1.12
CA ASP A 207 13.49 29.80 1.94
C ASP A 207 13.23 31.16 1.28
N ASP A 208 13.12 31.20 -0.04
CA ASP A 208 12.78 32.38 -0.82
C ASP A 208 11.29 32.69 -0.92
N GLY A 209 10.45 31.98 -0.19
CA GLY A 209 8.99 32.14 -0.15
C GLY A 209 8.24 31.45 -1.28
N ARG A 210 8.92 30.79 -2.22
CA ARG A 210 8.24 29.96 -3.22
C ARG A 210 7.66 28.72 -2.57
N GLN A 211 6.57 28.24 -3.10
CA GLN A 211 5.91 27.00 -2.65
C GLN A 211 5.60 26.12 -3.86
N PHE A 212 5.71 24.81 -3.65
CA PHE A 212 5.11 23.82 -4.54
C PHE A 212 4.13 22.96 -3.75
N VAL A 213 2.98 22.71 -4.34
CA VAL A 213 1.96 21.83 -3.80
C VAL A 213 1.72 20.72 -4.81
N ILE A 214 2.00 19.48 -4.39
CA ILE A 214 1.85 18.30 -5.21
C ILE A 214 0.67 17.49 -4.68
N TYR A 215 -0.28 17.18 -5.56
CA TYR A 215 -1.43 16.36 -5.21
C TYR A 215 -1.02 14.90 -5.03
N SER A 216 -1.54 14.26 -3.97
CA SER A 216 -1.30 12.85 -3.66
C SER A 216 -2.52 12.26 -2.97
N TRP A 217 -3.35 11.53 -3.70
CA TRP A 217 -4.56 10.90 -3.17
C TRP A 217 -4.24 9.59 -2.44
N ASN A 218 -3.63 8.67 -3.13
CA ASN A 218 -3.20 7.38 -2.60
C ASN A 218 -1.87 6.95 -3.25
N ILE A 219 -1.40 5.77 -2.91
CA ILE A 219 -0.13 5.23 -3.39
C ILE A 219 -0.08 5.12 -4.93
N PHE A 220 -1.19 4.76 -5.58
CA PHE A 220 -1.23 4.54 -7.02
C PHE A 220 -1.38 5.85 -7.82
N THR A 221 -1.99 6.89 -7.23
CA THR A 221 -2.11 8.19 -7.92
C THR A 221 -0.76 8.82 -8.19
N THR A 222 0.27 8.45 -7.44
CA THR A 222 1.64 9.00 -7.58
C THR A 222 2.51 8.21 -8.55
N LEU A 223 2.07 7.06 -9.04
CA LEU A 223 2.86 6.24 -9.99
C LEU A 223 3.13 7.00 -11.30
N ARG A 224 2.13 7.74 -11.81
CA ARG A 224 2.29 8.53 -13.02
C ARG A 224 3.26 9.69 -12.84
N PHE A 225 3.23 10.34 -11.69
CA PHE A 225 4.22 11.37 -11.34
C PHE A 225 5.64 10.81 -11.35
N VAL A 226 5.83 9.66 -10.73
CA VAL A 226 7.15 9.02 -10.63
C VAL A 226 7.64 8.57 -12.01
N GLN A 227 6.75 8.02 -12.84
CA GLN A 227 7.07 7.64 -14.21
C GLN A 227 7.46 8.87 -15.05
N GLU A 228 6.73 9.96 -14.93
CA GLU A 228 7.04 11.20 -15.65
C GLU A 228 8.39 11.79 -15.23
N CYS A 229 8.73 11.71 -13.94
CA CYS A 229 10.07 12.09 -13.47
C CYS A 229 11.16 11.27 -14.16
N LEU A 230 10.98 9.96 -14.28
CA LEU A 230 11.93 9.08 -14.99
C LEU A 230 11.99 9.42 -16.48
N THR A 231 10.85 9.65 -17.11
CA THR A 231 10.77 9.94 -18.54
C THR A 231 11.50 11.24 -18.89
N ARG A 232 11.35 12.27 -18.06
CA ARG A 232 11.96 13.59 -18.31
C ARG A 232 13.40 13.71 -17.84
N PHE A 233 13.74 13.06 -16.73
CA PHE A 233 14.98 13.34 -16.01
C PHE A 233 15.85 12.11 -15.76
N GLY A 234 15.26 10.90 -15.89
CA GLY A 234 15.95 9.64 -15.61
C GLY A 234 17.00 9.27 -16.68
N ASN A 235 17.94 8.44 -16.28
CA ASN A 235 18.86 7.80 -17.22
C ASN A 235 18.26 6.47 -17.69
N PRO A 236 18.64 5.98 -18.87
CA PRO A 236 18.25 4.64 -19.29
C PRO A 236 18.66 3.58 -18.26
N GLY A 237 17.71 2.78 -17.80
CA GLY A 237 17.91 1.76 -16.76
C GLY A 237 17.57 2.22 -15.33
N ASP A 238 17.31 3.50 -15.11
CA ASP A 238 16.77 3.98 -13.82
C ASP A 238 15.35 3.46 -13.60
N SER A 239 15.04 3.15 -12.35
CA SER A 239 13.71 2.67 -11.97
C SER A 239 13.34 3.06 -10.54
N PHE A 240 12.04 3.08 -10.25
CA PHE A 240 11.55 3.08 -8.88
C PHE A 240 10.88 1.75 -8.56
N LYS A 241 11.01 1.34 -7.31
CA LYS A 241 10.36 0.16 -6.77
C LYS A 241 9.48 0.52 -5.59
N LEU A 242 8.30 -0.09 -5.57
CA LEU A 242 7.35 0.04 -4.48
C LEU A 242 6.92 -1.35 -4.03
N VAL A 243 7.14 -1.67 -2.77
CA VAL A 243 6.62 -2.90 -2.16
C VAL A 243 5.37 -2.56 -1.38
N TYR A 244 4.30 -3.31 -1.59
CA TYR A 244 3.00 -3.11 -0.96
C TYR A 244 2.33 -4.45 -0.62
N ARG A 245 1.27 -4.39 0.18
CA ARG A 245 0.39 -5.51 0.52
C ARG A 245 -1.05 -5.05 0.61
N GLU A 246 -2.00 -5.95 0.63
CA GLU A 246 -3.37 -5.64 1.00
C GLU A 246 -3.43 -5.20 2.47
N LYS A 247 -4.33 -4.28 2.78
CA LYS A 247 -4.65 -3.89 4.17
C LYS A 247 -5.46 -4.98 4.85
N ASP A 248 -5.25 -5.13 6.15
CA ASP A 248 -6.05 -6.01 6.97
C ASP A 248 -7.40 -5.36 7.30
N GLU A 249 -8.42 -6.18 7.59
CA GLU A 249 -9.75 -5.68 7.98
C GLU A 249 -9.69 -4.73 9.18
N LYS A 250 -8.83 -5.01 10.17
CA LYS A 250 -8.61 -4.14 11.33
C LYS A 250 -7.98 -2.80 10.98
N GLU A 251 -7.08 -2.77 10.01
CA GLU A 251 -6.46 -1.53 9.55
C GLU A 251 -7.46 -0.64 8.82
N ASN A 252 -8.42 -1.23 8.13
CA ASN A 252 -9.53 -0.48 7.53
C ASN A 252 -10.47 0.07 8.60
N GLU A 253 -10.82 -0.72 9.63
CA GLU A 253 -11.67 -0.28 10.74
C GLU A 253 -11.00 0.81 11.60
N GLU A 254 -9.69 0.72 11.85
CA GLU A 254 -8.94 1.73 12.60
C GLU A 254 -8.80 3.04 11.82
N GLU A 255 -8.64 3.00 10.50
CA GLU A 255 -8.65 4.21 9.67
C GLU A 255 -10.06 4.84 9.61
N GLU A 256 -11.12 4.04 9.54
CA GLU A 256 -12.51 4.52 9.61
C GLU A 256 -12.84 5.10 10.98
N ALA A 257 -12.37 4.49 12.07
CA ALA A 257 -12.58 5.00 13.43
C ALA A 257 -11.78 6.28 13.71
N ALA A 258 -10.56 6.40 13.17
CA ALA A 258 -9.73 7.60 13.32
C ALA A 258 -10.31 8.83 12.58
N VAL A 259 -11.17 8.61 11.59
CA VAL A 259 -11.90 9.69 10.89
C VAL A 259 -13.04 10.25 11.73
N VAL A 260 -13.55 9.51 12.71
CA VAL A 260 -14.68 9.93 13.58
C VAL A 260 -14.22 10.72 14.80
N GLU A 261 -12.98 10.62 15.25
CA GLU A 261 -12.45 11.49 16.30
C GLU A 261 -12.15 12.87 15.73
N GLU A 262 -12.90 13.89 16.20
CA GLU A 262 -12.64 15.31 15.90
C GLU A 262 -11.16 15.63 16.08
N VAL A 263 -10.47 15.84 14.98
CA VAL A 263 -9.07 16.26 14.97
C VAL A 263 -9.03 17.69 15.51
N LYS A 264 -8.64 17.85 16.78
CA LYS A 264 -8.11 19.14 17.25
C LYS A 264 -6.97 19.54 16.29
N PRO A 265 -6.93 20.79 15.81
CA PRO A 265 -5.86 21.24 14.93
C PRO A 265 -4.53 20.98 15.65
N ALA A 266 -3.79 19.98 15.18
CA ALA A 266 -2.44 19.75 15.65
C ALA A 266 -1.61 20.96 15.24
N GLU A 267 -0.87 21.53 16.17
CA GLU A 267 0.13 22.55 15.88
C GLU A 267 1.03 22.05 14.77
N PHE A 268 1.18 22.85 13.74
CA PHE A 268 1.99 22.56 12.57
C PHE A 268 3.46 22.41 12.97
N ASN A 269 3.93 21.18 13.04
CA ASN A 269 5.36 20.93 13.11
C ASN A 269 5.92 20.81 11.68
N SER A 270 6.58 21.86 11.21
CA SER A 270 7.38 21.82 10.00
C SER A 270 8.62 20.96 10.24
N TYR A 271 8.78 19.91 9.42
CA TYR A 271 9.98 19.08 9.48
C TYR A 271 10.90 19.46 8.32
N LEU A 272 12.14 19.76 8.65
CA LEU A 272 13.19 19.95 7.66
C LEU A 272 13.55 18.60 7.02
N ASN A 273 13.47 18.51 5.71
CA ASN A 273 14.08 17.41 4.98
C ASN A 273 15.60 17.60 5.03
N PRO A 274 16.39 16.66 5.60
CA PRO A 274 17.84 16.84 5.74
C PRO A 274 18.61 16.88 4.42
N TYR A 275 17.93 16.64 3.29
CA TYR A 275 18.50 16.68 1.94
C TYR A 275 17.96 17.79 1.07
N SER A 276 16.98 18.51 1.53
CA SER A 276 16.43 19.72 0.93
C SER A 276 16.36 20.75 2.03
N THR A 277 16.76 21.96 1.76
CA THR A 277 16.58 23.11 2.65
C THR A 277 15.10 23.47 2.84
N MET A 278 14.19 22.62 2.37
CA MET A 278 12.77 22.87 2.35
C MET A 278 12.05 22.26 3.55
N PRO A 279 11.28 23.03 4.31
CA PRO A 279 10.33 22.51 5.26
C PRO A 279 9.20 21.77 4.55
N VAL A 280 8.89 20.56 4.99
CA VAL A 280 7.81 19.74 4.43
C VAL A 280 6.62 19.76 5.36
N SER A 281 5.52 20.33 4.90
CA SER A 281 4.24 20.33 5.61
C SER A 281 3.40 19.12 5.24
N TYR A 282 2.85 18.48 6.23
CA TYR A 282 2.16 17.21 6.14
C TYR A 282 0.71 17.32 6.61
N THR A 283 -0.23 16.85 5.80
CA THR A 283 -1.60 16.61 6.24
C THR A 283 -2.20 15.41 5.52
N HIS A 284 -2.60 14.41 6.27
CA HIS A 284 -3.45 13.32 5.83
C HIS A 284 -4.80 13.41 6.51
N LEU A 285 -5.84 13.50 5.74
CA LEU A 285 -7.19 13.11 6.13
C LEU A 285 -7.97 12.73 4.86
N ARG A 286 -8.56 11.57 4.88
CA ARG A 286 -9.48 11.06 3.87
C ARG A 286 -10.84 11.72 4.08
N ALA A 287 -11.39 12.35 3.05
CA ALA A 287 -12.81 12.70 3.04
C ALA A 287 -13.58 11.55 2.38
N HIS A 288 -14.32 10.78 3.15
CA HIS A 288 -15.41 9.97 2.61
C HIS A 288 -16.61 10.88 2.35
N GLU A 289 -16.88 11.16 1.09
CA GLU A 289 -18.21 11.62 0.70
C GLU A 289 -19.17 10.42 0.77
N THR A 290 -19.89 10.32 1.88
CA THR A 290 -21.13 9.56 1.89
C THR A 290 -22.17 10.38 1.15
N GLY A 291 -22.27 10.20 -0.15
CA GLY A 291 -23.41 10.65 -0.93
C GLY A 291 -24.65 9.89 -0.47
N ARG A 292 -25.47 10.48 0.39
CA ARG A 292 -26.87 10.11 0.55
C ARG A 292 -27.70 11.12 -0.19
N ASN A 293 -28.30 10.63 -1.27
CA ASN A 293 -29.42 11.24 -1.96
C ASN A 293 -30.58 11.54 -1.00
N LEU A 294 -31.13 12.71 -1.10
CA LEU A 294 -32.56 12.96 -1.07
C LEU A 294 -32.96 13.54 -2.42
#